data_49c2f54c43bc6b7885678d7c67e20895
#
_entry.id   49c2f54c43bc6b7885678d7c67e20895
#
_cell.length_a   1.000
_cell.length_b   1.000
_cell.length_c   1.000
_cell.angle_alpha   90.00
_cell.angle_beta   90.00
_cell.angle_gamma   90.00
#
_symmetry.space_group_name_H-M   'P 1'
#
loop_
_entity.id
_entity.type
_entity.pdbx_description
1 polymer ?
#
loop_
_entity_poly.entity_id
_entity_poly.type
_entity_poly.pdbx_seq_one_letter_code
_entity_poly.pdbx_strand_id
1 'polypeptide(L)'
;DFHLSEPVPWTDPRVGQAGTVHVGGTVEEICRAEGDVGKRRMPERPLVLACQQYVADPSRGLTLWTYAHVPRGYAERYPGEVTELITAQIERFAPGFRDTILATHATSPAELERWNPNLVGGDIAGGSMTGLQTLLRPRLSPHPHRLAPGVYMASSSAAPGAGVHGMPGWWAAEEALSGWKGGAARKRGPRR
;
A
#
# COMPACT_ATOMS: atom_id res chain seq x y z
N ASP A 1 4.21 -13.34 2.40
CA ASP A 1 5.43 -13.75 1.67
C ASP A 1 5.41 -15.24 1.41
N PHE A 2 5.78 -15.64 0.20
CA PHE A 2 5.94 -17.04 -0.21
C PHE A 2 7.37 -17.27 -0.67
N HIS A 3 7.96 -18.38 -0.27
CA HIS A 3 9.17 -18.92 -0.85
C HIS A 3 8.77 -20.05 -1.80
N LEU A 4 9.22 -19.99 -3.06
CA LEU A 4 8.75 -20.86 -4.12
C LEU A 4 9.88 -21.77 -4.62
N SER A 5 9.52 -22.96 -5.13
CA SER A 5 10.44 -23.89 -5.80
C SER A 5 10.72 -23.48 -7.25
N GLU A 6 9.75 -22.79 -7.88
CA GLU A 6 9.82 -22.32 -9.27
C GLU A 6 9.01 -21.02 -9.42
N PRO A 7 9.19 -20.25 -10.50
CA PRO A 7 8.39 -19.05 -10.76
C PRO A 7 6.89 -19.35 -10.79
N VAL A 8 6.07 -18.35 -10.44
CA VAL A 8 4.61 -18.48 -10.46
C VAL A 8 4.14 -18.93 -11.85
N PRO A 9 3.38 -20.05 -11.97
CA PRO A 9 2.97 -20.64 -13.25
C PRO A 9 1.75 -19.93 -13.86
N TRP A 10 1.90 -18.64 -14.19
CA TRP A 10 0.81 -17.86 -14.77
C TRP A 10 0.28 -18.46 -16.06
N THR A 11 -1.04 -18.50 -16.22
CA THR A 11 -1.70 -18.94 -17.47
C THR A 11 -1.26 -18.10 -18.67
N ASP A 12 -1.07 -16.79 -18.49
CA ASP A 12 -0.48 -15.91 -19.49
C ASP A 12 1.01 -15.69 -19.16
N PRO A 13 1.96 -16.16 -19.99
CA PRO A 13 3.38 -16.06 -19.71
C PRO A 13 3.91 -14.62 -19.65
N ARG A 14 3.19 -13.65 -20.22
CA ARG A 14 3.55 -12.23 -20.14
C ARG A 14 3.50 -11.71 -18.70
N VAL A 15 2.61 -12.28 -17.87
CA VAL A 15 2.48 -11.92 -16.46
C VAL A 15 3.75 -12.26 -15.68
N GLY A 16 4.44 -13.33 -16.07
CA GLY A 16 5.73 -13.73 -15.48
C GLY A 16 6.86 -12.73 -15.72
N GLN A 17 6.69 -11.75 -16.61
CA GLN A 17 7.67 -10.69 -16.89
C GLN A 17 7.38 -9.40 -16.09
N ALA A 18 6.27 -9.31 -15.38
CA ALA A 18 5.89 -8.15 -14.60
C ALA A 18 6.45 -8.24 -13.18
N GLY A 19 7.11 -7.18 -12.70
CA GLY A 19 7.57 -7.11 -11.31
C GLY A 19 6.44 -7.05 -10.30
N THR A 20 5.26 -6.50 -10.70
CA THR A 20 4.07 -6.41 -9.86
C THR A 20 2.82 -6.76 -10.66
N VAL A 21 1.97 -7.58 -10.07
CA VAL A 21 0.71 -8.07 -10.65
C VAL A 21 -0.43 -7.80 -9.69
N HIS A 22 -1.56 -7.30 -10.21
CA HIS A 22 -2.81 -7.21 -9.46
C HIS A 22 -3.74 -8.34 -9.89
N VAL A 23 -4.09 -9.20 -8.96
CA VAL A 23 -4.90 -10.41 -9.19
C VAL A 23 -6.29 -10.18 -8.59
N GLY A 24 -7.27 -9.82 -9.44
CA GLY A 24 -8.61 -9.43 -8.97
C GLY A 24 -9.76 -10.11 -9.72
N GLY A 25 -9.53 -10.54 -10.94
CA GLY A 25 -10.59 -11.03 -11.83
C GLY A 25 -11.27 -9.91 -12.61
N THR A 26 -12.60 -9.95 -12.73
CA THR A 26 -13.37 -8.92 -13.43
C THR A 26 -13.49 -7.64 -12.61
N VAL A 27 -13.87 -6.53 -13.25
CA VAL A 27 -14.13 -5.26 -12.56
C VAL A 27 -15.19 -5.45 -11.46
N GLU A 28 -16.24 -6.23 -11.73
CA GLU A 28 -17.31 -6.53 -10.78
C GLU A 28 -16.80 -7.32 -9.56
N GLU A 29 -15.89 -8.28 -9.78
CA GLU A 29 -15.26 -9.03 -8.69
C GLU A 29 -14.41 -8.10 -7.80
N ILE A 30 -13.61 -7.23 -8.40
CA ILE A 30 -12.79 -6.25 -7.69
C ILE A 30 -13.68 -5.29 -6.89
N CYS A 31 -14.70 -4.70 -7.52
CA CYS A 31 -15.63 -3.80 -6.84
C CYS A 31 -16.35 -4.47 -5.68
N ARG A 32 -16.71 -5.74 -5.83
CA ARG A 32 -17.35 -6.54 -4.77
C ARG A 32 -16.37 -6.75 -3.62
N ALA A 33 -15.15 -7.20 -3.90
CA ALA A 33 -14.13 -7.45 -2.88
C ALA A 33 -13.82 -6.21 -2.05
N GLU A 34 -13.53 -5.08 -2.71
CA GLU A 34 -13.28 -3.81 -2.03
C GLU A 34 -14.51 -3.28 -1.28
N GLY A 35 -15.71 -3.47 -1.86
CA GLY A 35 -16.96 -3.14 -1.21
C GLY A 35 -17.25 -3.97 0.04
N ASP A 36 -16.85 -5.23 0.07
CA ASP A 36 -16.96 -6.10 1.24
C ASP A 36 -16.02 -5.67 2.37
N VAL A 37 -14.75 -5.35 2.04
CA VAL A 37 -13.81 -4.77 3.01
C VAL A 37 -14.37 -3.50 3.63
N GLY A 38 -14.92 -2.60 2.80
CA GLY A 38 -15.56 -1.35 3.26
C GLY A 38 -16.78 -1.59 4.18
N LYS A 39 -17.47 -2.70 4.01
CA LYS A 39 -18.60 -3.15 4.84
C LYS A 39 -18.18 -4.05 6.01
N ARG A 40 -16.88 -4.13 6.30
CA ARG A 40 -16.28 -4.97 7.34
C ARG A 40 -16.53 -6.46 7.16
N ARG A 41 -16.57 -6.93 5.93
CA ARG A 41 -16.65 -8.35 5.59
C ARG A 41 -15.37 -8.77 4.88
N MET A 42 -14.82 -9.93 5.24
CA MET A 42 -13.71 -10.52 4.52
C MET A 42 -14.21 -11.02 3.16
N PRO A 43 -13.63 -10.57 2.03
CA PRO A 43 -14.03 -11.06 0.72
C PRO A 43 -13.56 -12.51 0.50
N GLU A 44 -14.41 -13.31 -0.13
CA GLU A 44 -14.04 -14.69 -0.52
C GLU A 44 -12.98 -14.72 -1.62
N ARG A 45 -12.95 -13.67 -2.47
CA ARG A 45 -12.00 -13.49 -3.57
C ARG A 45 -11.36 -12.10 -3.46
N PRO A 46 -10.35 -11.94 -2.60
CA PRO A 46 -9.74 -10.65 -2.39
C PRO A 46 -9.01 -10.14 -3.64
N LEU A 47 -8.91 -8.83 -3.79
CA LEU A 47 -7.91 -8.24 -4.67
C LEU A 47 -6.55 -8.48 -4.04
N VAL A 48 -5.66 -9.14 -4.77
CA VAL A 48 -4.30 -9.44 -4.31
C VAL A 48 -3.29 -8.67 -5.14
N LEU A 49 -2.38 -7.98 -4.48
CA LEU A 49 -1.18 -7.48 -5.11
C LEU A 49 -0.07 -8.51 -4.90
N ALA A 50 0.62 -8.88 -5.97
CA ALA A 50 1.72 -9.85 -5.98
C ALA A 50 2.96 -9.22 -6.61
N CYS A 51 4.05 -9.13 -5.84
CA CYS A 51 5.33 -8.62 -6.31
C CYS A 51 6.29 -9.78 -6.55
N GLN A 52 6.69 -9.96 -7.80
CA GLN A 52 7.65 -10.94 -8.26
C GLN A 52 9.05 -10.33 -8.21
N GLN A 53 9.65 -10.26 -7.03
CA GLN A 53 10.93 -9.56 -6.82
C GLN A 53 12.06 -10.16 -7.63
N TYR A 54 12.02 -11.47 -7.90
CA TYR A 54 13.01 -12.20 -8.69
C TYR A 54 13.05 -11.77 -10.18
N VAL A 55 11.98 -11.14 -10.68
CA VAL A 55 11.95 -10.59 -12.06
C VAL A 55 12.88 -9.38 -12.18
N ALA A 56 12.91 -8.53 -11.15
CA ALA A 56 13.77 -7.35 -11.13
C ALA A 56 15.19 -7.69 -10.67
N ASP A 57 15.33 -8.63 -9.74
CA ASP A 57 16.61 -9.01 -9.13
C ASP A 57 16.61 -10.52 -8.84
N PRO A 58 17.16 -11.34 -9.75
CA PRO A 58 17.23 -12.80 -9.58
C PRO A 58 18.01 -13.26 -8.35
N SER A 59 18.90 -12.42 -7.79
CA SER A 59 19.69 -12.76 -6.60
C SER A 59 18.83 -12.88 -5.33
N ARG A 60 17.60 -12.37 -5.35
CA ARG A 60 16.64 -12.46 -4.23
C ARG A 60 16.02 -13.84 -4.06
N GLY A 61 16.30 -14.78 -4.96
CA GLY A 61 15.64 -16.08 -4.98
C GLY A 61 14.16 -15.97 -5.36
N LEU A 62 13.50 -17.12 -5.44
CA LEU A 62 12.09 -17.19 -5.85
C LEU A 62 11.15 -16.82 -4.69
N THR A 63 11.14 -15.53 -4.35
CA THR A 63 10.25 -14.96 -3.34
C THR A 63 9.12 -14.17 -3.99
N LEU A 64 7.89 -14.41 -3.52
CA LEU A 64 6.71 -13.66 -3.91
C LEU A 64 6.17 -12.92 -2.69
N TRP A 65 6.22 -11.59 -2.71
CA TRP A 65 5.58 -10.76 -1.69
C TRP A 65 4.16 -10.43 -2.13
N THR A 66 3.21 -10.62 -1.22
CA THR A 66 1.80 -10.35 -1.51
C THR A 66 1.12 -9.58 -0.39
N TYR A 67 0.07 -8.86 -0.73
CA TYR A 67 -0.91 -8.43 0.25
C TYR A 67 -2.32 -8.44 -0.33
N ALA A 68 -3.30 -8.48 0.58
CA ALA A 68 -4.71 -8.26 0.28
C ALA A 68 -5.30 -7.31 1.32
N HIS A 69 -6.36 -6.58 0.93
CA HIS A 69 -7.08 -5.75 1.88
C HIS A 69 -7.95 -6.62 2.79
N VAL A 70 -7.85 -6.39 4.09
CA VAL A 70 -8.70 -7.03 5.10
C VAL A 70 -9.51 -5.97 5.84
N PRO A 71 -10.70 -6.31 6.39
CA PRO A 71 -11.47 -5.38 7.20
C PRO A 71 -10.69 -4.91 8.43
N ARG A 72 -10.87 -3.64 8.80
CA ARG A 72 -10.22 -3.10 10.00
C ARG A 72 -10.59 -3.90 11.25
N GLY A 73 -9.58 -4.37 11.97
CA GLY A 73 -9.74 -5.19 13.17
C GLY A 73 -10.20 -6.62 12.86
N TYR A 74 -10.01 -7.08 11.63
CA TYR A 74 -10.34 -8.45 11.25
C TYR A 74 -9.54 -9.45 12.07
N ALA A 75 -10.23 -10.43 12.65
CA ALA A 75 -9.65 -11.62 13.25
C ALA A 75 -9.95 -12.81 12.36
N GLU A 76 -8.94 -13.57 11.98
CA GLU A 76 -9.10 -14.78 11.19
C GLU A 76 -9.98 -15.80 11.91
N ARG A 77 -10.87 -16.46 11.19
CA ARG A 77 -11.74 -17.52 11.72
C ARG A 77 -10.95 -18.78 12.11
N TYR A 78 -9.82 -18.98 11.43
CA TYR A 78 -8.85 -20.01 11.71
C TYR A 78 -7.45 -19.53 11.28
N PRO A 79 -6.37 -19.99 11.89
CA PRO A 79 -5.01 -19.56 11.54
C PRO A 79 -4.69 -19.80 10.06
N GLY A 80 -4.23 -18.77 9.36
CA GLY A 80 -3.86 -18.85 7.95
C GLY A 80 -5.02 -18.67 6.96
N GLU A 81 -6.21 -18.27 7.43
CA GLU A 81 -7.36 -18.01 6.56
C GLU A 81 -7.04 -17.03 5.43
N VAL A 82 -6.43 -15.90 5.74
CA VAL A 82 -6.11 -14.88 4.74
C VAL A 82 -5.04 -15.38 3.77
N THR A 83 -4.06 -16.12 4.27
CA THR A 83 -3.05 -16.77 3.42
C THR A 83 -3.70 -17.74 2.43
N GLU A 84 -4.66 -18.53 2.89
CA GLU A 84 -5.42 -19.45 2.04
C GLU A 84 -6.24 -18.72 0.98
N LEU A 85 -6.91 -17.62 1.34
CA LEU A 85 -7.67 -16.80 0.39
C LEU A 85 -6.78 -16.16 -0.67
N ILE A 86 -5.58 -15.68 -0.29
CA ILE A 86 -4.57 -15.15 -1.23
C ILE A 86 -4.09 -16.27 -2.16
N THR A 87 -3.75 -17.42 -1.60
CA THR A 87 -3.27 -18.58 -2.37
C THR A 87 -4.34 -19.04 -3.39
N ALA A 88 -5.58 -19.19 -2.94
CA ALA A 88 -6.69 -19.57 -3.79
C ALA A 88 -6.96 -18.53 -4.91
N GLN A 89 -6.77 -17.25 -4.61
CA GLN A 89 -6.95 -16.20 -5.61
C GLN A 89 -5.85 -16.24 -6.68
N ILE A 90 -4.59 -16.49 -6.31
CA ILE A 90 -3.48 -16.64 -7.26
C ILE A 90 -3.67 -17.90 -8.08
N GLU A 91 -4.05 -19.02 -7.47
CA GLU A 91 -4.28 -20.31 -8.11
C GLU A 91 -5.30 -20.23 -9.27
N ARG A 92 -6.28 -19.33 -9.19
CA ARG A 92 -7.27 -19.09 -10.28
C ARG A 92 -6.61 -18.65 -11.59
N PHE A 93 -5.48 -17.97 -11.53
CA PHE A 93 -4.78 -17.39 -12.68
C PHE A 93 -3.41 -18.03 -12.95
N ALA A 94 -2.96 -18.83 -11.99
CA ALA A 94 -1.71 -19.59 -12.04
C ALA A 94 -1.95 -21.00 -11.49
N PRO A 95 -2.65 -21.89 -12.26
CA PRO A 95 -2.91 -23.26 -11.81
C PRO A 95 -1.62 -24.00 -11.50
N GLY A 96 -1.56 -24.64 -10.34
CA GLY A 96 -0.36 -25.30 -9.81
C GLY A 96 0.50 -24.40 -8.91
N PHE A 97 0.08 -23.16 -8.64
CA PHE A 97 0.82 -22.26 -7.74
C PHE A 97 1.01 -22.87 -6.35
N ARG A 98 0.00 -23.58 -5.82
CA ARG A 98 0.09 -24.26 -4.51
C ARG A 98 1.27 -25.21 -4.42
N ASP A 99 1.53 -25.94 -5.49
CA ASP A 99 2.55 -26.98 -5.54
C ASP A 99 3.97 -26.36 -5.56
N THR A 100 4.07 -25.10 -5.95
CA THR A 100 5.35 -24.36 -5.93
C THR A 100 5.74 -23.84 -4.54
N ILE A 101 4.83 -23.80 -3.58
CA ILE A 101 5.05 -23.17 -2.27
C ILE A 101 5.91 -24.06 -1.38
N LEU A 102 7.11 -23.61 -1.04
CA LEU A 102 8.02 -24.26 -0.09
C LEU A 102 7.79 -23.79 1.35
N ALA A 103 7.53 -22.49 1.53
CA ALA A 103 7.28 -21.90 2.82
C ALA A 103 6.45 -20.62 2.68
N THR A 104 5.72 -20.27 3.74
CA THR A 104 4.94 -19.04 3.84
C THR A 104 5.26 -18.28 5.13
N HIS A 105 5.22 -16.96 5.07
CA HIS A 105 5.23 -16.09 6.24
C HIS A 105 4.12 -15.06 6.07
N ALA A 106 3.25 -14.96 7.07
CA ALA A 106 2.16 -13.98 7.08
C ALA A 106 2.40 -12.93 8.17
N THR A 107 2.15 -11.68 7.84
CA THR A 107 2.18 -10.56 8.80
C THR A 107 0.79 -9.96 8.88
N SER A 108 0.18 -10.04 10.04
CA SER A 108 -1.16 -9.48 10.28
C SER A 108 -1.13 -7.96 10.40
N PRO A 109 -2.28 -7.26 10.23
CA PRO A 109 -2.38 -5.83 10.48
C PRO A 109 -1.92 -5.40 11.88
N ALA A 110 -2.21 -6.20 12.90
CA ALA A 110 -1.76 -5.94 14.27
C ALA A 110 -0.24 -6.08 14.45
N GLU A 111 0.39 -6.97 13.71
CA GLU A 111 1.85 -7.11 13.67
C GLU A 111 2.51 -5.94 12.95
N LEU A 112 1.95 -5.49 11.83
CA LEU A 112 2.41 -4.29 11.12
C LEU A 112 2.37 -3.06 12.02
N GLU A 113 1.27 -2.84 12.75
CA GLU A 113 1.14 -1.73 13.70
C GLU A 113 2.14 -1.84 14.87
N ARG A 114 2.37 -3.04 15.42
CA ARG A 114 3.39 -3.25 16.46
C ARG A 114 4.80 -2.98 15.96
N TRP A 115 5.09 -3.37 14.73
CA TRP A 115 6.38 -3.11 14.11
C TRP A 115 6.59 -1.62 13.79
N ASN A 116 5.56 -0.95 13.32
CA ASN A 116 5.57 0.48 13.04
C ASN A 116 4.24 1.14 13.48
N PRO A 117 4.23 1.85 14.63
CA PRO A 117 3.01 2.48 15.16
C PRO A 117 2.36 3.54 14.25
N ASN A 118 3.03 3.97 13.16
CA ASN A 118 2.40 4.84 12.16
C ASN A 118 1.44 4.07 11.23
N LEU A 119 1.55 2.73 11.18
CA LEU A 119 0.66 1.88 10.39
C LEU A 119 -0.57 1.51 11.22
N VAL A 120 -1.37 2.50 11.57
CA VAL A 120 -2.54 2.35 12.47
C VAL A 120 -3.54 1.35 11.89
N GLY A 121 -3.77 0.24 12.60
CA GLY A 121 -4.61 -0.86 12.12
C GLY A 121 -4.02 -1.62 10.92
N GLY A 122 -2.71 -1.54 10.72
CA GLY A 122 -2.00 -2.15 9.58
C GLY A 122 -2.16 -1.38 8.27
N ASP A 123 -2.68 -0.16 8.29
CA ASP A 123 -2.89 0.66 7.10
C ASP A 123 -1.56 1.19 6.55
N ILE A 124 -1.12 0.63 5.42
CA ILE A 124 0.09 1.04 4.69
C ILE A 124 -0.13 2.28 3.81
N ALA A 125 -1.37 2.73 3.62
CA ALA A 125 -1.71 3.88 2.77
C ALA A 125 -1.68 5.22 3.53
N GLY A 126 -1.53 5.19 4.85
CA GLY A 126 -1.48 6.39 5.69
C GLY A 126 -2.84 7.06 5.87
N GLY A 127 -3.91 6.30 5.92
CA GLY A 127 -5.29 6.73 6.14
C GLY A 127 -6.18 6.66 4.90
N SER A 128 -7.48 6.71 5.11
CA SER A 128 -8.49 6.61 4.06
C SER A 128 -8.35 7.72 3.00
N MET A 129 -8.53 7.35 1.73
CA MET A 129 -8.55 8.26 0.58
C MET A 129 -9.96 8.40 -0.02
N THR A 130 -11.02 8.14 0.75
CA THR A 130 -12.41 8.18 0.29
C THR A 130 -13.12 9.47 0.70
N GLY A 131 -13.97 9.99 -0.20
CA GLY A 131 -14.83 11.13 0.07
C GLY A 131 -14.07 12.36 0.57
N LEU A 132 -14.59 13.00 1.63
CA LEU A 132 -14.01 14.20 2.21
C LEU A 132 -12.61 13.98 2.81
N GLN A 133 -12.27 12.74 3.19
CA GLN A 133 -10.98 12.44 3.79
C GLN A 133 -9.81 12.76 2.84
N THR A 134 -10.01 12.62 1.54
CA THR A 134 -9.01 13.02 0.54
C THR A 134 -8.66 14.51 0.62
N LEU A 135 -9.66 15.37 0.89
CA LEU A 135 -9.47 16.81 1.02
C LEU A 135 -8.95 17.23 2.40
N LEU A 136 -9.24 16.42 3.43
CA LEU A 136 -8.89 16.72 4.82
C LEU A 136 -7.51 16.22 5.23
N ARG A 137 -6.74 15.62 4.33
CA ARG A 137 -5.41 15.01 4.61
C ARG A 137 -4.28 16.04 4.61
N PRO A 138 -3.47 16.10 5.65
CA PRO A 138 -3.70 15.64 7.01
C PRO A 138 -4.65 16.57 7.75
N ARG A 139 -4.97 17.71 7.16
CA ARG A 139 -5.88 18.74 7.69
C ARG A 139 -6.39 19.66 6.57
N LEU A 140 -7.54 20.27 6.78
CA LEU A 140 -8.04 21.33 5.89
C LEU A 140 -7.24 22.62 6.15
N SER A 141 -6.36 22.98 5.22
CA SER A 141 -5.48 24.16 5.34
C SER A 141 -5.02 24.59 3.94
N PRO A 142 -4.79 25.90 3.70
CA PRO A 142 -4.08 26.37 2.51
C PRO A 142 -2.64 25.86 2.42
N HIS A 143 -2.09 25.42 3.55
CA HIS A 143 -0.74 24.85 3.69
C HIS A 143 -0.82 23.50 4.39
N PRO A 144 -1.38 22.45 3.75
CA PRO A 144 -1.66 21.17 4.41
C PRO A 144 -0.40 20.45 4.89
N HIS A 145 0.72 20.65 4.21
CA HIS A 145 1.99 20.02 4.56
C HIS A 145 2.71 20.69 5.74
N ARG A 146 2.45 21.96 6.03
CA ARG A 146 3.12 22.68 7.11
C ARG A 146 2.44 22.41 8.45
N LEU A 147 3.07 21.62 9.31
CA LEU A 147 2.54 21.27 10.64
C LEU A 147 2.82 22.36 11.69
N ALA A 148 4.00 22.96 11.64
CA ALA A 148 4.45 24.04 12.51
C ALA A 148 5.48 24.92 11.77
N PRO A 149 5.91 26.06 12.34
CA PRO A 149 7.01 26.85 11.78
C PRO A 149 8.27 25.98 11.56
N GLY A 150 8.68 25.81 10.29
CA GLY A 150 9.85 25.01 9.92
C GLY A 150 9.64 23.50 9.93
N VAL A 151 8.43 22.99 10.23
CA VAL A 151 8.12 21.55 10.26
C VAL A 151 7.11 21.23 9.18
N TYR A 152 7.45 20.29 8.31
CA TYR A 152 6.65 19.89 7.15
C TYR A 152 6.46 18.39 7.10
N MET A 153 5.28 17.95 6.68
CA MET A 153 4.94 16.54 6.51
C MET A 153 5.07 16.14 5.04
N ALA A 154 5.94 15.16 4.75
CA ALA A 154 6.19 14.60 3.44
C ALA A 154 5.78 13.11 3.38
N SER A 155 4.63 12.77 3.94
CA SER A 155 4.14 11.41 4.13
C SER A 155 2.96 11.12 3.21
N SER A 156 2.69 9.84 2.96
CA SER A 156 1.45 9.36 2.34
C SER A 156 0.19 9.79 3.10
N SER A 157 0.31 10.15 4.39
CA SER A 157 -0.77 10.74 5.18
C SER A 157 -1.11 12.18 4.78
N ALA A 158 -0.27 12.86 4.00
CA ALA A 158 -0.54 14.20 3.45
C ALA A 158 -1.05 14.12 2.01
N ALA A 159 -1.66 15.21 1.52
CA ALA A 159 -2.10 15.30 0.14
C ALA A 159 -0.94 15.12 -0.86
N PRO A 160 -1.17 14.48 -2.03
CA PRO A 160 -2.41 13.93 -2.54
C PRO A 160 -2.72 12.52 -2.02
N GLY A 161 -1.94 11.98 -1.11
CA GLY A 161 -2.14 10.65 -0.55
C GLY A 161 -1.09 9.63 -0.99
N ALA A 162 -1.37 8.35 -0.72
CA ALA A 162 -0.51 7.25 -1.09
C ALA A 162 -0.41 7.07 -2.61
N GLY A 163 0.74 6.59 -3.06
CA GLY A 163 1.03 6.27 -4.46
C GLY A 163 2.54 6.29 -4.73
N VAL A 164 2.97 5.60 -5.79
CA VAL A 164 4.38 5.54 -6.21
C VAL A 164 4.70 6.76 -7.08
N HIS A 165 4.59 7.98 -6.52
CA HIS A 165 4.76 9.22 -7.27
C HIS A 165 5.54 10.31 -6.51
N GLY A 166 5.83 10.14 -5.21
CA GLY A 166 6.58 11.10 -4.40
C GLY A 166 5.94 12.49 -4.20
N MET A 167 4.70 12.70 -4.64
CA MET A 167 4.06 14.03 -4.65
C MET A 167 3.89 14.68 -3.27
N PRO A 168 3.59 13.95 -2.18
CA PRO A 168 3.57 14.57 -0.84
C PRO A 168 4.91 15.19 -0.45
N GLY A 169 6.02 14.53 -0.80
CA GLY A 169 7.37 15.09 -0.60
C GLY A 169 7.64 16.32 -1.43
N TRP A 170 7.26 16.28 -2.72
CA TRP A 170 7.40 17.42 -3.61
C TRP A 170 6.64 18.65 -3.10
N TRP A 171 5.36 18.50 -2.76
CA TRP A 171 4.54 19.60 -2.28
C TRP A 171 5.00 20.13 -0.92
N ALA A 172 5.44 19.26 -0.02
CA ALA A 172 6.04 19.69 1.26
C ALA A 172 7.30 20.54 1.03
N ALA A 173 8.15 20.17 0.06
CA ALA A 173 9.33 20.93 -0.30
C ALA A 173 8.96 22.30 -0.91
N GLU A 174 7.99 22.36 -1.81
CA GLU A 174 7.49 23.61 -2.38
C GLU A 174 6.95 24.56 -1.32
N GLU A 175 6.16 24.05 -0.37
CA GLU A 175 5.68 24.84 0.77
C GLU A 175 6.83 25.36 1.65
N ALA A 176 7.83 24.52 1.93
CA ALA A 176 9.00 24.91 2.71
C ALA A 176 9.80 26.01 2.03
N LEU A 177 10.05 25.87 0.72
CA LEU A 177 10.80 26.86 -0.07
C LEU A 177 10.05 28.18 -0.22
N SER A 178 8.73 28.16 -0.41
CA SER A 178 7.90 29.37 -0.47
C SER A 178 7.91 30.14 0.86
N GLY A 179 7.80 29.43 1.98
CA GLY A 179 7.93 30.00 3.32
C GLY A 179 9.31 30.60 3.59
N TRP A 180 10.37 29.97 3.08
CA TRP A 180 11.74 30.48 3.16
C TRP A 180 11.93 31.79 2.39
N LYS A 181 11.43 31.88 1.16
CA LYS A 181 11.48 33.11 0.34
C LYS A 181 10.73 34.28 1.03
N GLY A 182 9.56 34.02 1.62
CA GLY A 182 8.82 35.03 2.39
C GLY A 182 9.54 35.50 3.66
N GLY A 183 10.26 34.62 4.35
CA GLY A 183 11.07 34.95 5.52
C GLY A 183 12.32 35.78 5.19
N ALA A 184 12.95 35.53 4.06
CA ALA A 184 14.09 36.30 3.58
C ALA A 184 13.69 37.72 3.16
N ALA A 185 12.54 37.88 2.53
CA ALA A 185 11.98 39.19 2.19
C ALA A 185 11.61 40.05 3.42
N ARG A 186 11.09 39.42 4.47
CA ARG A 186 10.75 40.11 5.74
C ARG A 186 11.97 40.54 6.53
N LYS A 187 13.14 39.93 6.39
CA LYS A 187 14.38 40.34 7.08
C LYS A 187 15.12 41.50 6.40
N ARG A 188 14.69 41.91 5.21
CA ARG A 188 15.18 43.14 4.57
C ARG A 188 14.25 44.32 4.89
N GLY A 189 14.16 44.67 6.17
CA GLY A 189 13.61 45.95 6.57
C GLY A 189 14.51 47.09 6.05
N PRO A 190 13.98 48.32 5.86
CA PRO A 190 14.74 49.40 5.24
C PRO A 190 15.97 49.70 6.05
N ARG A 191 17.15 49.64 5.41
CA ARG A 191 18.37 50.24 5.95
C ARG A 191 18.14 51.74 5.93
N ARG A 192 18.03 52.35 7.10
CA ARG A 192 18.13 53.79 7.28
C ARG A 192 19.58 54.23 7.20
#